data_63486c2e7fab20b43ac4e2a6d1a035a1
#
_entry.id   63486c2e7fab20b43ac4e2a6d1a035a1
#
_cell.length_a   1.000
_cell.length_b   1.000
_cell.length_c   1.000
_cell.angle_alpha   90.00
_cell.angle_beta   90.00
_cell.angle_gamma   90.00
#
_symmetry.space_group_name_H-M   'P 1'
#
loop_
_entity.id
_entity.type
_entity.pdbx_description
1 polymer ?
#
loop_
_entity_poly.entity_id
_entity_poly.type
_entity_poly.pdbx_seq_one_letter_code
_entity_poly.pdbx_strand_id
1 'polypeptide(L)'
;MSLEDRFAVETFNKYFGGSMAGLVFQEIREFRSLAYSARGTFQRPFYLDGTGYFQGYMGTQADKTTDAIDAYFSLITKMPEYPSRIDGIKSGLLQSLNSKKPNFRSVSLIARNWLKSGYNNNPNLLYKENYESIEFQEILSLYKKYIQNKPITITVVGNKEAIN
;
A
#
# COMPACT_ATOMS: atom_id res chain seq x y z
N MET A 1 -10.08 11.81 -3.91
CA MET A 1 -8.91 11.17 -4.60
C MET A 1 -9.24 11.02 -6.07
N SER A 2 -8.37 11.48 -6.99
CA SER A 2 -8.59 11.35 -8.45
C SER A 2 -8.56 9.88 -8.91
N LEU A 3 -9.08 9.60 -10.11
CA LEU A 3 -8.97 8.26 -10.70
C LEU A 3 -7.51 7.86 -10.98
N GLU A 4 -6.72 8.82 -11.45
CA GLU A 4 -5.28 8.63 -11.72
C GLU A 4 -4.52 8.23 -10.45
N ASP A 5 -4.74 8.94 -9.33
CA ASP A 5 -4.14 8.58 -8.05
C ASP A 5 -4.51 7.16 -7.60
N ARG A 6 -5.70 6.67 -7.96
CA ARG A 6 -6.16 5.32 -7.57
C ARG A 6 -5.34 4.20 -8.21
N PHE A 7 -4.84 4.41 -9.43
CA PHE A 7 -3.96 3.43 -10.08
C PHE A 7 -2.59 3.38 -9.38
N ALA A 8 -2.07 4.54 -9.02
CA ALA A 8 -0.81 4.64 -8.30
C ALA A 8 -0.87 4.02 -6.88
N VAL A 9 -2.06 3.96 -6.24
CA VAL A 9 -2.23 3.33 -4.91
C VAL A 9 -1.84 1.85 -4.91
N GLU A 10 -2.30 1.08 -5.88
CA GLU A 10 -2.00 -0.35 -5.94
C GLU A 10 -0.50 -0.58 -6.17
N THR A 11 0.11 0.25 -7.01
CA THR A 11 1.55 0.21 -7.29
C THR A 11 2.37 0.61 -6.05
N PHE A 12 1.97 1.70 -5.37
CA PHE A 12 2.57 2.09 -4.09
C PHE A 12 2.44 0.98 -3.04
N ASN A 13 1.26 0.41 -2.87
CA ASN A 13 1.03 -0.65 -1.89
C ASN A 13 1.91 -1.87 -2.16
N LYS A 14 2.09 -2.23 -3.44
CA LYS A 14 2.97 -3.34 -3.83
C LYS A 14 4.43 -3.01 -3.52
N TYR A 15 4.86 -1.78 -3.77
CA TYR A 15 6.21 -1.31 -3.48
C TYR A 15 6.49 -1.17 -1.98
N PHE A 16 5.58 -0.55 -1.22
CA PHE A 16 5.82 -0.19 0.17
C PHE A 16 5.61 -1.36 1.13
N GLY A 17 4.48 -2.03 1.11
CA GLY A 17 4.19 -2.97 2.19
C GLY A 17 3.26 -4.14 1.88
N GLY A 18 2.82 -4.29 0.64
CA GLY A 18 1.83 -5.30 0.26
C GLY A 18 2.39 -6.67 -0.14
N SER A 19 3.69 -6.92 -0.05
CA SER A 19 4.32 -8.18 -0.47
C SER A 19 5.62 -8.45 0.26
N MET A 20 6.17 -9.66 0.14
CA MET A 20 7.49 -10.02 0.66
C MET A 20 8.62 -9.19 0.04
N ALA A 21 8.43 -8.66 -1.16
CA ALA A 21 9.36 -7.75 -1.82
C ALA A 21 9.13 -6.27 -1.45
N GLY A 22 8.11 -5.96 -0.65
CA GLY A 22 7.81 -4.59 -0.21
C GLY A 22 8.84 -4.05 0.79
N LEU A 23 9.01 -2.73 0.82
CA LEU A 23 9.97 -2.06 1.69
C LEU A 23 9.79 -2.43 3.16
N VAL A 24 8.55 -2.40 3.68
CA VAL A 24 8.27 -2.70 5.09
C VAL A 24 8.74 -4.10 5.46
N PHE A 25 8.46 -5.09 4.60
CA PHE A 25 8.89 -6.45 4.86
C PHE A 25 10.41 -6.57 4.86
N GLN A 26 11.06 -6.02 3.86
CA GLN A 26 12.51 -6.07 3.70
C GLN A 26 13.24 -5.34 4.84
N GLU A 27 12.86 -4.10 5.10
CA GLU A 27 13.56 -3.22 6.05
C GLU A 27 13.28 -3.58 7.52
N ILE A 28 12.05 -3.94 7.86
CA ILE A 28 11.65 -4.17 9.25
C ILE A 28 11.87 -5.62 9.67
N ARG A 29 11.47 -6.58 8.81
CA ARG A 29 11.54 -7.99 9.14
C ARG A 29 12.88 -8.60 8.74
N GLU A 30 13.27 -8.52 7.47
CA GLU A 30 14.43 -9.27 6.96
C GLU A 30 15.76 -8.64 7.40
N PHE A 31 15.95 -7.34 7.20
CA PHE A 31 17.23 -6.71 7.49
C PHE A 31 17.46 -6.38 8.97
N ARG A 32 16.40 -6.02 9.69
CA ARG A 32 16.52 -5.56 11.09
C ARG A 32 16.00 -6.55 12.10
N SER A 33 15.25 -7.56 11.68
CA SER A 33 14.64 -8.56 12.58
C SER A 33 13.83 -7.93 13.73
N LEU A 34 13.21 -6.77 13.48
CA LEU A 34 12.47 -6.03 14.50
C LEU A 34 11.05 -6.53 14.70
N ALA A 35 10.45 -7.14 13.67
CA ALA A 35 9.07 -7.60 13.72
C ALA A 35 8.89 -8.90 12.95
N TYR A 36 8.13 -9.84 13.52
CA TYR A 36 7.72 -11.04 12.79
C TYR A 36 6.68 -10.73 11.71
N SER A 37 5.79 -9.81 12.00
CA SER A 37 4.76 -9.36 11.07
C SER A 37 4.81 -7.85 10.92
N ALA A 38 5.04 -7.37 9.71
CA ALA A 38 5.05 -5.95 9.39
C ALA A 38 4.39 -5.71 8.04
N ARG A 39 3.54 -4.70 7.96
CA ARG A 39 2.83 -4.32 6.73
C ARG A 39 2.48 -2.84 6.73
N GLY A 40 2.35 -2.27 5.53
CA GLY A 40 1.89 -0.91 5.32
C GLY A 40 1.04 -0.83 4.08
N THR A 41 -0.10 -0.17 4.15
CA THR A 41 -1.05 -0.10 3.04
C THR A 41 -1.74 1.25 3.04
N PHE A 42 -1.78 1.90 1.91
CA PHE A 42 -2.65 3.05 1.71
C PHE A 42 -4.05 2.57 1.34
N GLN A 43 -5.01 2.92 2.18
CA GLN A 43 -6.42 2.61 1.99
C GLN A 43 -7.07 3.72 1.17
N ARG A 44 -7.42 3.42 -0.07
CA ARG A 44 -8.13 4.37 -0.93
C ARG A 44 -9.59 4.49 -0.50
N PRO A 45 -10.20 5.66 -0.66
CA PRO A 45 -11.63 5.80 -0.40
C PRO A 45 -12.45 5.02 -1.43
N PHE A 46 -13.61 4.54 -1.01
CA PHE A 46 -14.53 3.85 -1.92
C PHE A 46 -15.11 4.82 -2.96
N TYR A 47 -15.52 6.02 -2.52
CA TYR A 47 -16.02 7.08 -3.39
C TYR A 47 -14.90 8.00 -3.87
N LEU A 48 -15.07 8.66 -5.04
CA LEU A 48 -14.06 9.53 -5.64
C LEU A 48 -13.69 10.73 -4.76
N ASP A 49 -14.66 11.33 -4.09
CA ASP A 49 -14.50 12.51 -3.23
C ASP A 49 -14.10 12.18 -1.79
N GLY A 50 -13.98 10.89 -1.47
CA GLY A 50 -13.56 10.45 -0.15
C GLY A 50 -12.08 10.69 0.12
N THR A 51 -11.71 10.60 1.40
CA THR A 51 -10.34 10.71 1.89
C THR A 51 -9.75 9.32 2.15
N GLY A 52 -8.57 9.05 1.58
CA GLY A 52 -7.80 7.86 1.89
C GLY A 52 -6.91 8.05 3.11
N TYR A 53 -6.38 6.97 3.66
CA TYR A 53 -5.44 7.00 4.78
C TYR A 53 -4.40 5.90 4.65
N PHE A 54 -3.22 6.15 5.19
CA PHE A 54 -2.18 5.13 5.30
C PHE A 54 -2.34 4.40 6.64
N GLN A 55 -2.24 3.08 6.60
CA GLN A 55 -2.26 2.21 7.78
C GLN A 55 -1.02 1.35 7.82
N GLY A 56 -0.24 1.47 8.88
CA GLY A 56 0.86 0.59 9.22
C GLY A 56 0.48 -0.39 10.33
N TYR A 57 1.10 -1.55 10.33
CA TYR A 57 0.99 -2.53 11.41
C TYR A 57 2.32 -3.25 11.61
N MET A 58 2.68 -3.45 12.89
CA MET A 58 3.80 -4.29 13.28
C MET A 58 3.44 -5.15 14.48
N GLY A 59 3.88 -6.41 14.46
CA GLY A 59 3.91 -7.29 15.63
C GLY A 59 5.37 -7.53 16.04
N THR A 60 5.80 -6.90 17.13
CA THR A 60 7.17 -6.92 17.62
C THR A 60 7.27 -7.47 19.05
N GLN A 61 8.45 -7.79 19.51
CA GLN A 61 8.75 -8.09 20.92
C GLN A 61 8.65 -6.78 21.72
N ALA A 62 8.24 -6.88 22.98
CA ALA A 62 8.02 -5.71 23.82
C ALA A 62 9.28 -4.86 24.00
N ASP A 63 10.42 -5.51 24.20
CA ASP A 63 11.74 -4.88 24.36
C ASP A 63 12.30 -4.22 23.08
N LYS A 64 11.70 -4.51 21.91
CA LYS A 64 12.06 -3.92 20.61
C LYS A 64 11.04 -2.90 20.11
N THR A 65 10.08 -2.53 20.92
CA THR A 65 8.95 -1.70 20.48
C THR A 65 9.41 -0.33 19.99
N THR A 66 10.28 0.34 20.73
CA THR A 66 10.81 1.67 20.37
C THR A 66 11.61 1.62 19.06
N ASP A 67 12.56 0.69 18.96
CA ASP A 67 13.37 0.52 17.74
C ASP A 67 12.50 0.21 16.51
N ALA A 68 11.46 -0.60 16.70
CA ALA A 68 10.54 -0.95 15.62
C ALA A 68 9.69 0.26 15.16
N ILE A 69 9.22 1.09 16.10
CA ILE A 69 8.51 2.34 15.81
C ILE A 69 9.43 3.29 15.06
N ASP A 70 10.64 3.52 15.52
CA ASP A 70 11.60 4.44 14.92
C ASP A 70 12.00 4.01 13.50
N ALA A 71 12.26 2.72 13.30
CA ALA A 71 12.56 2.17 11.99
C ALA A 71 11.38 2.33 11.02
N TYR A 72 10.16 2.04 11.47
CA TYR A 72 8.96 2.19 10.65
C TYR A 72 8.66 3.66 10.33
N PHE A 73 8.79 4.53 11.33
CA PHE A 73 8.62 5.98 11.17
C PHE A 73 9.63 6.54 10.16
N SER A 74 10.88 6.09 10.23
CA SER A 74 11.91 6.44 9.25
C SER A 74 11.51 6.07 7.83
N LEU A 75 10.94 4.87 7.62
CA LEU A 75 10.43 4.44 6.31
C LEU A 75 9.28 5.31 5.79
N ILE A 76 8.37 5.73 6.68
CA ILE A 76 7.23 6.60 6.30
C ILE A 76 7.72 8.01 5.97
N THR A 77 8.70 8.54 6.68
CA THR A 77 9.17 9.92 6.50
C THR A 77 10.20 10.05 5.39
N LYS A 78 11.03 9.03 5.20
CA LYS A 78 12.11 8.98 4.20
C LYS A 78 12.07 7.66 3.44
N MET A 79 11.03 7.49 2.63
CA MET A 79 10.88 6.27 1.84
C MET A 79 12.08 6.05 0.91
N PRO A 80 12.81 4.93 1.03
CA PRO A 80 13.89 4.59 0.08
C PRO A 80 13.37 4.48 -1.35
N GLU A 81 14.18 4.90 -2.31
CA GLU A 81 13.82 4.95 -3.71
C GLU A 81 14.60 3.88 -4.50
N TYR A 82 13.90 2.87 -5.00
CA TYR A 82 14.47 1.80 -5.82
C TYR A 82 13.73 1.71 -7.17
N PRO A 83 14.01 2.60 -8.14
CA PRO A 83 13.31 2.63 -9.44
C PRO A 83 13.39 1.29 -10.20
N SER A 84 14.47 0.55 -10.03
CA SER A 84 14.67 -0.76 -10.66
C SER A 84 13.62 -1.82 -10.28
N ARG A 85 12.84 -1.60 -9.22
CA ARG A 85 11.77 -2.53 -8.81
C ARG A 85 10.49 -2.38 -9.63
N ILE A 86 10.35 -1.32 -10.44
CA ILE A 86 9.09 -0.99 -11.12
C ILE A 86 8.61 -2.10 -12.05
N ASP A 87 9.50 -2.72 -12.82
CA ASP A 87 9.13 -3.76 -13.78
C ASP A 87 8.59 -5.03 -13.10
N GLY A 88 9.20 -5.43 -11.98
CA GLY A 88 8.69 -6.53 -11.16
C GLY A 88 7.32 -6.23 -10.55
N ILE A 89 7.08 -4.99 -10.16
CA ILE A 89 5.79 -4.53 -9.62
C ILE A 89 4.72 -4.55 -10.72
N LYS A 90 5.00 -4.00 -11.91
CA LYS A 90 4.13 -4.04 -13.09
C LYS A 90 3.71 -5.48 -13.40
N SER A 91 4.68 -6.35 -13.54
CA SER A 91 4.44 -7.77 -13.85
C SER A 91 3.55 -8.44 -12.81
N GLY A 92 3.81 -8.21 -11.52
CA GLY A 92 3.01 -8.76 -10.44
C GLY A 92 1.57 -8.20 -10.38
N LEU A 93 1.37 -6.93 -10.72
CA LEU A 93 0.05 -6.29 -10.79
C LEU A 93 -0.75 -6.82 -11.98
N LEU A 94 -0.14 -6.92 -13.15
CA LEU A 94 -0.77 -7.47 -14.36
C LEU A 94 -1.16 -8.94 -14.16
N GLN A 95 -0.28 -9.75 -13.57
CA GLN A 95 -0.60 -11.14 -13.23
C GLN A 95 -1.78 -11.23 -12.25
N SER A 96 -1.78 -10.39 -11.20
CA SER A 96 -2.89 -10.34 -10.25
C SER A 96 -4.20 -9.92 -10.91
N LEU A 97 -4.17 -8.96 -11.83
CA LEU A 97 -5.33 -8.49 -12.56
C LEU A 97 -5.92 -9.60 -13.45
N ASN A 98 -5.06 -10.31 -14.18
CA ASN A 98 -5.47 -11.40 -15.07
C ASN A 98 -6.03 -12.62 -14.32
N SER A 99 -5.59 -12.86 -13.09
CA SER A 99 -6.07 -13.97 -12.26
C SER A 99 -7.41 -13.68 -11.58
N LYS A 100 -7.79 -12.41 -11.40
CA LYS A 100 -9.04 -11.99 -10.74
C LYS A 100 -10.23 -12.09 -11.70
N LYS A 101 -10.86 -13.25 -11.75
CA LYS A 101 -12.13 -13.41 -12.49
C LYS A 101 -13.31 -13.23 -11.53
N PRO A 102 -14.25 -12.32 -11.83
CA PRO A 102 -15.45 -12.17 -11.01
C PRO A 102 -16.31 -13.43 -11.08
N ASN A 103 -16.85 -13.85 -9.94
CA ASN A 103 -17.83 -14.91 -9.91
C ASN A 103 -19.13 -14.40 -10.59
N PHE A 104 -19.72 -15.20 -11.49
CA PHE A 104 -20.91 -14.81 -12.24
C PHE A 104 -22.09 -14.42 -11.34
N ARG A 105 -22.23 -15.03 -10.16
CA ARG A 105 -23.27 -14.69 -9.17
C ARG A 105 -23.11 -13.32 -8.55
N SER A 106 -21.90 -12.76 -8.58
CA SER A 106 -21.56 -11.48 -7.97
C SER A 106 -21.42 -10.35 -8.99
N VAL A 107 -21.60 -10.62 -10.28
CA VAL A 107 -21.34 -9.64 -11.36
C VAL A 107 -22.17 -8.37 -11.19
N SER A 108 -23.45 -8.48 -10.87
CA SER A 108 -24.33 -7.33 -10.68
C SER A 108 -23.91 -6.46 -9.50
N LEU A 109 -23.48 -7.08 -8.38
CA LEU A 109 -22.97 -6.36 -7.22
C LEU A 109 -21.63 -5.67 -7.54
N ILE A 110 -20.76 -6.36 -8.27
CA ILE A 110 -19.47 -5.84 -8.69
C ILE A 110 -19.67 -4.62 -9.63
N ALA A 111 -20.53 -4.74 -10.63
CA ALA A 111 -20.84 -3.65 -11.55
C ALA A 111 -21.44 -2.43 -10.81
N ARG A 112 -22.35 -2.65 -9.87
CA ARG A 112 -22.88 -1.59 -9.01
C ARG A 112 -21.77 -0.90 -8.20
N ASN A 113 -20.83 -1.66 -7.67
CA ASN A 113 -19.72 -1.11 -6.90
C ASN A 113 -18.77 -0.29 -7.80
N TRP A 114 -18.53 -0.70 -9.03
CA TRP A 114 -17.77 0.08 -10.00
C TRP A 114 -18.43 1.45 -10.26
N LEU A 115 -19.73 1.46 -10.55
CA LEU A 115 -20.48 2.70 -10.76
C LEU A 115 -20.41 3.62 -9.52
N LYS A 116 -20.62 3.07 -8.32
CA LYS A 116 -20.50 3.84 -7.07
C LYS A 116 -19.09 4.39 -6.84
N SER A 117 -18.07 3.69 -7.31
CA SER A 117 -16.67 4.12 -7.23
C SER A 117 -16.27 5.07 -8.35
N GLY A 118 -17.21 5.49 -9.21
CA GLY A 118 -16.98 6.44 -10.28
C GLY A 118 -16.49 5.83 -11.60
N TYR A 119 -16.58 4.51 -11.78
CA TYR A 119 -16.24 3.86 -13.06
C TYR A 119 -17.49 3.62 -13.91
N ASN A 120 -17.48 4.08 -15.15
CA ASN A 120 -18.58 3.86 -16.08
C ASN A 120 -18.52 2.52 -16.81
N ASN A 121 -17.36 1.88 -16.79
CA ASN A 121 -17.08 0.59 -17.44
C ASN A 121 -16.27 -0.32 -16.50
N ASN A 122 -15.92 -1.51 -16.99
CA ASN A 122 -15.03 -2.42 -16.28
C ASN A 122 -13.66 -1.74 -15.99
N PRO A 123 -13.34 -1.42 -14.74
CA PRO A 123 -12.10 -0.74 -14.41
C PRO A 123 -10.84 -1.57 -14.68
N ASN A 124 -10.96 -2.89 -14.85
CA ASN A 124 -9.81 -3.75 -15.13
C ASN A 124 -9.09 -3.38 -16.44
N LEU A 125 -9.83 -2.87 -17.43
CA LEU A 125 -9.22 -2.39 -18.68
C LEU A 125 -8.35 -1.18 -18.41
N LEU A 126 -8.88 -0.19 -17.68
CA LEU A 126 -8.12 1.00 -17.27
C LEU A 126 -6.92 0.66 -16.38
N TYR A 127 -7.09 -0.27 -15.44
CA TYR A 127 -5.99 -0.75 -14.60
C TYR A 127 -4.90 -1.41 -15.43
N LYS A 128 -5.25 -2.20 -16.45
CA LYS A 128 -4.27 -2.85 -17.32
C LYS A 128 -3.41 -1.81 -18.04
N GLU A 129 -4.04 -0.87 -18.74
CA GLU A 129 -3.34 0.19 -19.48
C GLU A 129 -2.43 1.01 -18.55
N ASN A 130 -2.92 1.37 -17.36
CA ASN A 130 -2.13 2.12 -16.39
C ASN A 130 -0.94 1.31 -15.84
N TYR A 131 -1.12 0.03 -15.52
CA TYR A 131 -0.02 -0.80 -15.03
C TYR A 131 1.07 -1.06 -16.09
N GLU A 132 0.71 -1.06 -17.37
CA GLU A 132 1.68 -1.17 -18.47
C GLU A 132 2.54 0.08 -18.62
N SER A 133 1.97 1.27 -18.39
CA SER A 133 2.63 2.56 -18.58
C SER A 133 3.21 3.20 -17.32
N ILE A 134 2.74 2.82 -16.11
CA ILE A 134 3.13 3.49 -14.86
C ILE A 134 4.64 3.46 -14.63
N GLU A 135 5.19 4.56 -14.16
CA GLU A 135 6.58 4.71 -13.82
C GLU A 135 6.78 4.90 -12.31
N PHE A 136 8.02 4.80 -11.86
CA PHE A 136 8.34 4.95 -10.43
C PHE A 136 7.98 6.34 -9.89
N GLN A 137 7.95 7.35 -10.76
CA GLN A 137 7.60 8.73 -10.41
C GLN A 137 6.17 8.87 -9.89
N GLU A 138 5.22 8.05 -10.36
CA GLU A 138 3.83 8.07 -9.85
C GLU A 138 3.75 7.53 -8.43
N ILE A 139 4.59 6.54 -8.07
CA ILE A 139 4.72 6.06 -6.68
C ILE A 139 5.20 7.20 -5.78
N LEU A 140 6.23 7.93 -6.20
CA LEU A 140 6.78 9.06 -5.45
C LEU A 140 5.77 10.19 -5.32
N SER A 141 5.05 10.50 -6.39
CA SER A 141 4.03 11.54 -6.40
C SER A 141 2.90 11.23 -5.43
N LEU A 142 2.42 9.98 -5.41
CA LEU A 142 1.41 9.53 -4.45
C LEU A 142 1.92 9.60 -3.01
N TYR A 143 3.12 9.10 -2.76
CA TYR A 143 3.75 9.16 -1.44
C TYR A 143 3.86 10.59 -0.92
N LYS A 144 4.40 11.51 -1.72
CA LYS A 144 4.54 12.93 -1.35
C LYS A 144 3.19 13.61 -1.10
N LYS A 145 2.18 13.29 -1.92
CA LYS A 145 0.86 13.90 -1.84
C LYS A 145 0.05 13.46 -0.63
N TYR A 146 0.09 12.16 -0.29
CA TYR A 146 -0.84 11.56 0.65
C TYR A 146 -0.23 11.01 1.93
N ILE A 147 1.09 10.82 2.01
CA ILE A 147 1.73 10.14 3.14
C ILE A 147 2.83 11.00 3.76
N GLN A 148 3.77 11.47 2.97
CA GLN A 148 4.90 12.25 3.46
C GLN A 148 4.43 13.52 4.17
N ASN A 149 4.99 13.79 5.36
CA ASN A 149 4.68 14.97 6.17
C ASN A 149 3.19 15.11 6.58
N LYS A 150 2.44 14.00 6.61
CA LYS A 150 1.07 14.00 7.14
C LYS A 150 1.08 13.68 8.63
N PRO A 151 0.06 14.13 9.38
CA PRO A 151 -0.10 13.75 10.78
C PRO A 151 -0.18 12.23 10.93
N ILE A 152 0.51 11.71 11.96
CA ILE A 152 0.56 10.27 12.24
C ILE A 152 0.05 10.04 13.66
N THR A 153 -0.79 9.04 13.83
CA THR A 153 -1.20 8.52 15.14
C THR A 153 -0.56 7.14 15.31
N ILE A 154 0.12 6.95 16.43
CA ILE A 154 0.73 5.67 16.80
C ILE A 154 -0.06 5.11 17.99
N THR A 155 -0.53 3.88 17.85
CA THR A 155 -1.19 3.13 18.92
C THR A 155 -0.36 1.90 19.26
N VAL A 156 0.01 1.75 20.51
CA VAL A 156 0.75 0.60 21.02
C VAL A 156 -0.14 -0.22 21.94
N VAL A 157 -0.22 -1.52 21.70
CA VAL A 157 -0.95 -2.47 22.54
C VAL A 157 0.01 -3.56 22.98
N GLY A 158 0.23 -3.66 24.29
CA GLY A 158 1.17 -4.62 24.87
C GLY A 158 1.32 -4.48 26.36
N ASN A 159 2.28 -5.22 26.94
CA ASN A 159 2.63 -5.07 28.36
C ASN A 159 3.47 -3.80 28.54
N LYS A 160 2.90 -2.79 29.20
CA LYS A 160 3.55 -1.49 29.42
C LYS A 160 4.88 -1.59 30.17
N GLU A 161 5.00 -2.54 31.12
CA GLU A 161 6.19 -2.71 31.95
C GLU A 161 7.38 -3.32 31.16
N ALA A 162 7.09 -3.97 30.04
CA ALA A 162 8.09 -4.61 29.17
C ALA A 162 8.51 -3.75 27.97
N ILE A 163 7.89 -2.58 27.79
CA ILE A 163 8.23 -1.64 26.71
C ILE A 163 9.29 -0.69 27.24
N ASN A 164 10.47 -0.71 26.62
CA ASN A 164 11.58 0.20 26.89
C ASN A 164 11.49 1.45 26.03
#